data_2cdbd02f7e16ea3735991cb1462384a0
#
_entry.id   2cdbd02f7e16ea3735991cb1462384a0
#
_cell.length_a   1.000
_cell.length_b   1.000
_cell.length_c   1.000
_cell.angle_alpha   90.00
_cell.angle_beta   90.00
_cell.angle_gamma   90.00
#
_symmetry.space_group_name_H-M   'P 1'
#
loop_
_entity.id
_entity.type
_entity.pdbx_description
1 polymer ?
#
loop_
_entity_poly.entity_id
_entity_poly.type
_entity_poly.pdbx_seq_one_letter_code
_entity_poly.pdbx_strand_id
1 'polypeptide(L)'
;HGHFVSQYDAVLVDEGQDFYPEWWEVLRKVCKPRGEMLLVADVTQDIYGTAGAWTDEAMKGAGFTGKWAELDVSYRMPRSALEKASEFAEKYLPEASRILPKLAQIDLGLEECSLRWIQANKEDAETVCCDEVLRLFTEDGREGYAMADATFLCNSRAVGYEVVRKLG
;
A
#
# COMPACT_ATOMS: atom_id res chain seq x y z
N HIS A 1 33.11 -2.98 21.88
CA HIS A 1 31.94 -3.54 22.56
C HIS A 1 31.00 -4.07 21.45
N GLY A 2 31.00 -5.41 21.28
CA GLY A 2 30.05 -6.04 20.35
C GLY A 2 28.66 -5.91 20.94
N HIS A 3 27.82 -5.14 20.27
CA HIS A 3 26.39 -5.13 20.57
C HIS A 3 25.83 -6.51 20.16
N PHE A 4 25.43 -7.30 21.14
CA PHE A 4 24.70 -8.53 20.87
C PHE A 4 23.37 -8.16 20.25
N VAL A 5 23.18 -8.48 18.98
CA VAL A 5 21.89 -8.36 18.33
C VAL A 5 21.03 -9.53 18.82
N SER A 6 19.85 -9.23 19.36
CA SER A 6 18.88 -10.26 19.74
C SER A 6 18.49 -11.08 18.52
N GLN A 7 18.46 -12.40 18.68
CA GLN A 7 18.05 -13.31 17.60
C GLN A 7 16.66 -13.89 17.88
N TYR A 8 15.87 -14.01 16.82
CA TYR A 8 14.48 -14.46 16.85
C TYR A 8 14.34 -15.80 16.15
N ASP A 9 13.35 -16.59 16.57
CA ASP A 9 13.03 -17.89 15.95
C ASP A 9 12.36 -17.72 14.58
N ALA A 10 11.67 -16.59 14.39
CA ALA A 10 11.10 -16.23 13.10
C ALA A 10 11.24 -14.73 12.84
N VAL A 11 11.42 -14.36 11.57
CA VAL A 11 11.42 -12.98 11.07
C VAL A 11 10.40 -12.90 9.94
N LEU A 12 9.39 -12.06 10.14
CA LEU A 12 8.35 -11.79 9.15
C LEU A 12 8.56 -10.39 8.60
N VAL A 13 8.62 -10.27 7.30
CA VAL A 13 8.78 -8.99 6.61
C VAL A 13 7.55 -8.74 5.76
N ASP A 14 6.87 -7.65 6.05
CA ASP A 14 5.77 -7.12 5.25
C ASP A 14 6.26 -5.93 4.41
N GLU A 15 5.57 -5.63 3.31
CA GLU A 15 5.94 -4.59 2.34
C GLU A 15 7.39 -4.74 1.86
N GLY A 16 7.79 -5.97 1.59
CA GLY A 16 9.18 -6.29 1.26
C GLY A 16 9.68 -5.61 -0.01
N GLN A 17 8.81 -5.20 -0.94
CA GLN A 17 9.19 -4.44 -2.14
C GLN A 17 9.90 -3.12 -1.81
N ASP A 18 9.74 -2.59 -0.60
CA ASP A 18 10.41 -1.38 -0.15
C ASP A 18 11.84 -1.64 0.38
N PHE A 19 12.26 -2.89 0.45
CA PHE A 19 13.55 -3.28 1.00
C PHE A 19 14.61 -3.41 -0.07
N TYR A 20 15.76 -2.78 0.16
CA TYR A 20 16.95 -2.97 -0.67
C TYR A 20 17.56 -4.36 -0.45
N PRO A 21 18.17 -4.97 -1.48
CA PRO A 21 18.79 -6.29 -1.38
C PRO A 21 19.79 -6.43 -0.21
N GLU A 22 20.54 -5.38 0.09
CA GLU A 22 21.56 -5.38 1.15
C GLU A 22 20.95 -5.49 2.56
N TRP A 23 19.69 -5.10 2.72
CA TRP A 23 19.00 -5.16 4.02
C TRP A 23 18.66 -6.59 4.43
N TRP A 24 18.50 -7.49 3.46
CA TRP A 24 18.23 -8.90 3.73
C TRP A 24 19.33 -9.57 4.52
N GLU A 25 20.59 -9.22 4.27
CA GLU A 25 21.74 -9.74 5.03
C GLU A 25 21.66 -9.32 6.51
N VAL A 26 21.20 -8.11 6.77
CA VAL A 26 21.03 -7.61 8.15
C VAL A 26 19.88 -8.35 8.84
N LEU A 27 18.74 -8.49 8.17
CA LEU A 27 17.59 -9.23 8.68
C LEU A 27 17.96 -10.71 8.96
N ARG A 28 18.76 -11.31 8.10
CA ARG A 28 19.24 -12.68 8.32
C ARG A 28 20.07 -12.84 9.59
N LYS A 29 20.81 -11.83 10.00
CA LYS A 29 21.61 -11.86 11.23
C LYS A 29 20.76 -11.83 12.51
N VAL A 30 19.56 -11.25 12.45
CA VAL A 30 18.61 -11.25 13.58
C VAL A 30 17.74 -12.50 13.62
N CYS A 31 17.74 -13.32 12.58
CA CYS A 31 17.11 -14.64 12.57
C CYS A 31 18.10 -15.69 13.07
N LYS A 32 17.65 -16.58 13.96
CA LYS A 32 18.46 -17.72 14.40
C LYS A 32 18.88 -18.59 13.21
N PRO A 33 19.98 -19.36 13.28
CA PRO A 33 20.45 -20.20 12.16
C PRO A 33 19.42 -21.23 11.66
N ARG A 34 18.49 -21.64 12.51
CA ARG A 34 17.37 -22.54 12.15
C ARG A 34 16.02 -21.83 12.20
N GLY A 35 16.02 -20.54 12.28
CA GLY A 35 14.81 -19.72 12.30
C GLY A 35 14.22 -19.60 10.91
N GLU A 36 12.94 -19.26 10.89
CA GLU A 36 12.17 -19.09 9.67
C GLU A 36 12.16 -17.63 9.24
N MET A 37 12.16 -17.40 7.91
CA MET A 37 11.96 -16.08 7.35
C MET A 37 10.79 -16.14 6.39
N LEU A 38 9.80 -15.25 6.59
CA LEU A 38 8.67 -15.05 5.70
C LEU A 38 8.73 -13.64 5.14
N LEU A 39 8.60 -13.55 3.83
CA LEU A 39 8.52 -12.30 3.10
C LEU A 39 7.16 -12.20 2.43
N VAL A 40 6.48 -11.09 2.66
CA VAL A 40 5.28 -10.67 1.95
C VAL A 40 5.59 -9.39 1.18
N ALA A 41 5.22 -9.35 -0.08
CA ALA A 41 5.50 -8.22 -0.95
C ALA A 41 4.46 -8.08 -2.05
N ASP A 42 4.20 -6.85 -2.45
CA ASP A 42 3.41 -6.54 -3.64
C ASP A 42 4.29 -5.81 -4.67
N VAL A 43 4.75 -6.55 -5.66
CA VAL A 43 5.63 -6.00 -6.71
C VAL A 43 4.94 -4.92 -7.56
N THR A 44 3.61 -4.84 -7.53
CA THR A 44 2.87 -3.78 -8.22
C THR A 44 2.91 -2.45 -7.48
N GLN A 45 3.30 -2.46 -6.20
CA GLN A 45 3.48 -1.29 -5.35
C GLN A 45 4.94 -0.86 -5.21
N ASP A 46 5.84 -1.42 -6.04
CA ASP A 46 7.27 -1.08 -6.05
C ASP A 46 7.51 0.33 -6.63
N ILE A 47 7.25 1.34 -5.82
CA ILE A 47 7.46 2.75 -6.20
C ILE A 47 8.94 3.17 -6.21
N TYR A 48 9.81 2.37 -5.60
CA TYR A 48 11.25 2.63 -5.53
C TYR A 48 12.06 1.84 -6.56
N GLY A 49 11.43 0.91 -7.29
CA GLY A 49 12.09 0.07 -8.28
C GLY A 49 13.05 -0.97 -7.70
N THR A 50 12.87 -1.34 -6.44
CA THR A 50 13.75 -2.26 -5.71
C THR A 50 13.45 -3.73 -6.01
N ALA A 51 12.19 -4.07 -6.27
CA ALA A 51 11.76 -5.44 -6.54
C ALA A 51 12.36 -6.00 -7.85
N GLY A 52 12.72 -5.13 -8.79
CA GLY A 52 13.41 -5.54 -10.02
C GLY A 52 14.79 -6.19 -9.78
N ALA A 53 15.39 -5.99 -8.62
CA ALA A 53 16.64 -6.62 -8.22
C ALA A 53 16.44 -7.99 -7.53
N TRP A 54 15.21 -8.44 -7.33
CA TRP A 54 14.88 -9.68 -6.66
C TRP A 54 14.94 -10.86 -7.64
N THR A 55 16.14 -11.26 -7.97
CA THR A 55 16.34 -12.51 -8.71
C THR A 55 16.22 -13.69 -7.74
N ASP A 56 15.93 -14.87 -8.27
CA ASP A 56 15.89 -16.11 -7.47
C ASP A 56 17.21 -16.37 -6.74
N GLU A 57 18.35 -15.99 -7.35
CA GLU A 57 19.65 -16.11 -6.71
C GLU A 57 19.81 -15.13 -5.55
N ALA A 58 19.42 -13.89 -5.73
CA ALA A 58 19.49 -12.88 -4.67
C ALA A 58 18.63 -13.28 -3.47
N MET A 59 17.41 -13.76 -3.72
CA MET A 59 16.49 -14.20 -2.67
C MET A 59 16.98 -15.45 -1.95
N LYS A 60 17.55 -16.42 -2.66
CA LYS A 60 18.21 -17.59 -2.05
C LYS A 60 19.41 -17.18 -1.21
N GLY A 61 20.22 -16.24 -1.70
CA GLY A 61 21.34 -15.66 -0.95
C GLY A 61 20.89 -14.98 0.34
N ALA A 62 19.75 -14.31 0.29
CA ALA A 62 19.11 -13.69 1.46
C ALA A 62 18.44 -14.68 2.43
N GLY A 63 18.34 -15.95 2.07
CA GLY A 63 17.78 -17.02 2.92
C GLY A 63 16.34 -17.40 2.60
N PHE A 64 15.75 -16.86 1.54
CA PHE A 64 14.42 -17.25 1.07
C PHE A 64 14.58 -18.35 -0.01
N THR A 65 14.23 -19.56 0.32
CA THR A 65 14.45 -20.74 -0.57
C THR A 65 13.14 -21.39 -1.03
N GLY A 66 12.01 -20.90 -0.54
CA GLY A 66 10.69 -21.39 -0.89
C GLY A 66 10.24 -20.93 -2.28
N LYS A 67 9.18 -21.57 -2.79
CA LYS A 67 8.47 -21.05 -3.95
C LYS A 67 7.62 -19.86 -3.57
N TRP A 68 7.50 -18.90 -4.46
CA TRP A 68 6.53 -17.83 -4.32
C TRP A 68 5.10 -18.39 -4.31
N ALA A 69 4.31 -17.94 -3.35
CA ALA A 69 2.87 -18.16 -3.32
C ALA A 69 2.19 -16.81 -3.60
N GLU A 70 1.19 -16.83 -4.45
CA GLU A 70 0.45 -15.63 -4.82
C GLU A 70 -0.87 -15.57 -4.04
N LEU A 71 -1.17 -14.40 -3.49
CA LEU A 71 -2.46 -14.08 -2.90
C LEU A 71 -3.24 -13.25 -3.93
N ASP A 72 -4.01 -13.94 -4.75
CA ASP A 72 -4.68 -13.34 -5.91
C ASP A 72 -6.13 -12.89 -5.63
N VAL A 73 -6.59 -12.98 -4.39
CA VAL A 73 -7.96 -12.65 -4.00
C VAL A 73 -7.97 -11.54 -2.97
N SER A 74 -8.75 -10.48 -3.23
CA SER A 74 -8.99 -9.42 -2.27
C SER A 74 -10.18 -9.75 -1.39
N TYR A 75 -9.95 -9.73 -0.07
CA TYR A 75 -10.98 -9.87 0.96
C TYR A 75 -11.30 -8.54 1.66
N ARG A 76 -10.49 -7.53 1.43
CA ARG A 76 -10.57 -6.25 2.14
C ARG A 76 -11.28 -5.16 1.36
N MET A 77 -11.20 -5.21 0.04
CA MET A 77 -11.74 -4.16 -0.81
C MET A 77 -13.20 -4.43 -1.19
N PRO A 78 -14.09 -3.42 -1.09
CA PRO A 78 -15.42 -3.49 -1.67
C PRO A 78 -15.35 -3.72 -3.19
N ARG A 79 -16.36 -4.38 -3.74
CA ARG A 79 -16.45 -4.69 -5.17
C ARG A 79 -16.33 -3.42 -6.03
N SER A 80 -17.08 -2.38 -5.69
CA SER A 80 -17.09 -1.11 -6.43
C SER A 80 -15.70 -0.45 -6.48
N ALA A 81 -14.91 -0.52 -5.39
CA ALA A 81 -13.55 0.01 -5.38
C ALA A 81 -12.63 -0.77 -6.31
N LEU A 82 -12.71 -2.10 -6.29
CA LEU A 82 -11.86 -2.94 -7.14
C LEU A 82 -12.21 -2.81 -8.63
N GLU A 83 -13.50 -2.70 -8.96
CA GLU A 83 -13.94 -2.45 -10.34
C GLU A 83 -13.39 -1.11 -10.86
N LYS A 84 -13.45 -0.04 -10.05
CA LYS A 84 -12.87 1.25 -10.43
C LYS A 84 -11.36 1.24 -10.53
N ALA A 85 -10.68 0.52 -9.64
CA ALA A 85 -9.24 0.32 -9.73
C ALA A 85 -8.86 -0.43 -11.02
N SER A 86 -9.65 -1.42 -11.43
CA SER A 86 -9.45 -2.17 -12.68
C SER A 86 -9.64 -1.28 -13.90
N GLU A 87 -10.72 -0.51 -13.96
CA GLU A 87 -10.97 0.45 -15.05
C GLU A 87 -9.82 1.47 -15.18
N PHE A 88 -9.31 1.95 -14.03
CA PHE A 88 -8.17 2.87 -14.02
C PHE A 88 -6.89 2.20 -14.53
N ALA A 89 -6.59 0.99 -14.03
CA ALA A 89 -5.40 0.25 -14.42
C ALA A 89 -5.40 -0.07 -15.92
N GLU A 90 -6.51 -0.53 -16.47
CA GLU A 90 -6.65 -0.81 -17.90
C GLU A 90 -6.40 0.41 -18.78
N LYS A 91 -6.84 1.57 -18.32
CA LYS A 91 -6.77 2.81 -19.09
C LYS A 91 -5.42 3.51 -19.00
N TYR A 92 -4.77 3.48 -17.86
CA TYR A 92 -3.64 4.36 -17.56
C TYR A 92 -2.34 3.64 -17.23
N LEU A 93 -2.37 2.36 -16.83
CA LEU A 93 -1.16 1.64 -16.45
C LEU A 93 -0.62 0.79 -17.61
N PRO A 94 0.71 0.61 -17.69
CA PRO A 94 1.32 -0.36 -18.59
C PRO A 94 0.80 -1.78 -18.31
N GLU A 95 0.72 -2.62 -19.34
CA GLU A 95 0.18 -3.98 -19.24
C GLU A 95 0.83 -4.82 -18.13
N ALA A 96 2.16 -4.71 -17.98
CA ALA A 96 2.91 -5.40 -16.93
C ALA A 96 2.51 -4.98 -15.49
N SER A 97 1.89 -3.82 -15.31
CA SER A 97 1.47 -3.28 -14.00
C SER A 97 -0.05 -3.44 -13.75
N ARG A 98 -0.77 -4.16 -14.63
CA ARG A 98 -2.23 -4.34 -14.51
C ARG A 98 -2.62 -5.57 -13.70
N ILE A 99 -1.75 -6.01 -12.80
CA ILE A 99 -2.01 -7.16 -11.95
C ILE A 99 -2.83 -6.68 -10.76
N LEU A 100 -4.13 -6.95 -10.81
CA LEU A 100 -5.06 -6.63 -9.72
C LEU A 100 -5.61 -7.92 -9.11
N PRO A 101 -5.87 -7.94 -7.80
CA PRO A 101 -6.45 -9.10 -7.15
C PRO A 101 -7.87 -9.36 -7.67
N LYS A 102 -8.27 -10.62 -7.70
CA LYS A 102 -9.63 -11.02 -8.00
C LYS A 102 -10.55 -10.69 -6.83
N LEU A 103 -11.81 -10.46 -7.11
CA LEU A 103 -12.82 -10.36 -6.06
C LEU A 103 -13.00 -11.70 -5.35
N ALA A 104 -13.10 -11.65 -4.03
CA ALA A 104 -13.56 -12.81 -3.27
C ALA A 104 -14.95 -13.23 -3.74
N GLN A 105 -15.17 -14.53 -3.88
CA GLN A 105 -16.49 -15.07 -4.20
C GLN A 105 -17.48 -14.95 -3.05
N ILE A 106 -16.95 -14.74 -1.84
CA ILE A 106 -17.73 -14.61 -0.61
C ILE A 106 -18.07 -13.15 -0.43
N ASP A 107 -19.34 -12.82 -0.36
CA ASP A 107 -19.78 -11.51 0.08
C ASP A 107 -19.51 -11.40 1.59
N LEU A 108 -18.54 -10.57 1.95
CA LEU A 108 -18.19 -10.31 3.34
C LEU A 108 -19.04 -9.22 3.97
N GLY A 109 -20.09 -8.76 3.28
CA GLY A 109 -20.94 -7.66 3.75
C GLY A 109 -20.19 -6.34 3.90
N LEU A 110 -19.13 -6.15 3.11
CA LEU A 110 -18.41 -4.88 3.07
C LEU A 110 -19.34 -3.81 2.50
N GLU A 111 -19.41 -2.69 3.18
CA GLU A 111 -20.19 -1.55 2.73
C GLU A 111 -19.67 -1.07 1.36
N GLU A 112 -20.59 -0.67 0.49
CA GLU A 112 -20.26 -0.06 -0.78
C GLU A 112 -19.50 1.24 -0.54
N CYS A 113 -18.36 1.40 -1.22
CA CYS A 113 -17.61 2.65 -1.14
C CYS A 113 -18.08 3.64 -2.21
N SER A 114 -18.09 4.92 -1.87
CA SER A 114 -18.26 6.01 -2.81
C SER A 114 -16.91 6.49 -3.31
N LEU A 115 -16.67 6.44 -4.60
CA LEU A 115 -15.48 7.00 -5.24
C LEU A 115 -15.88 8.21 -6.08
N ARG A 116 -15.31 9.36 -5.76
CA ARG A 116 -15.52 10.59 -6.50
C ARG A 116 -14.22 11.07 -7.13
N TRP A 117 -14.23 11.28 -8.42
CA TRP A 117 -13.11 11.84 -9.16
C TRP A 117 -13.41 13.30 -9.50
N ILE A 118 -12.51 14.20 -9.10
CA ILE A 118 -12.64 15.63 -9.35
C ILE A 118 -11.39 16.11 -10.07
N GLN A 119 -11.62 16.74 -11.23
CA GLN A 119 -10.55 17.37 -11.97
C GLN A 119 -10.55 18.86 -11.64
N ALA A 120 -9.40 19.36 -11.19
CA ALA A 120 -9.20 20.77 -10.87
C ALA A 120 -7.93 21.29 -11.56
N ASN A 121 -7.85 22.60 -11.77
CA ASN A 121 -6.61 23.25 -12.16
C ASN A 121 -5.61 23.18 -10.99
N LYS A 122 -4.33 23.24 -11.30
CA LYS A 122 -3.28 23.18 -10.27
C LYS A 122 -3.42 24.28 -9.21
N GLU A 123 -3.87 25.46 -9.62
CA GLU A 123 -4.04 26.63 -8.75
C GLU A 123 -5.23 26.48 -7.79
N ASP A 124 -6.24 25.71 -8.19
CA ASP A 124 -7.47 25.50 -7.42
C ASP A 124 -7.44 24.20 -6.59
N ALA A 125 -6.48 23.31 -6.86
CA ALA A 125 -6.46 21.95 -6.32
C ALA A 125 -6.56 21.90 -4.79
N GLU A 126 -5.84 22.76 -4.08
CA GLU A 126 -5.86 22.83 -2.63
C GLU A 126 -7.23 23.24 -2.09
N THR A 127 -7.86 24.23 -2.72
CA THR A 127 -9.21 24.70 -2.34
C THR A 127 -10.25 23.63 -2.59
N VAL A 128 -10.19 23.01 -3.76
CA VAL A 128 -11.08 21.88 -4.12
C VAL A 128 -10.91 20.71 -3.14
N CYS A 129 -9.69 20.38 -2.75
CA CYS A 129 -9.44 19.37 -1.73
C CYS A 129 -10.08 19.72 -0.39
N CYS A 130 -9.92 20.97 0.07
CA CYS A 130 -10.54 21.43 1.32
C CYS A 130 -12.07 21.36 1.26
N ASP A 131 -12.67 21.85 0.17
CA ASP A 131 -14.12 21.84 -0.02
C ASP A 131 -14.66 20.40 -0.02
N GLU A 132 -13.98 19.46 -0.67
CA GLU A 132 -14.37 18.05 -0.66
C GLU A 132 -14.24 17.40 0.73
N VAL A 133 -13.19 17.70 1.45
CA VAL A 133 -13.04 17.22 2.83
C VAL A 133 -14.17 17.76 3.70
N LEU A 134 -14.45 19.06 3.63
CA LEU A 134 -15.55 19.68 4.40
C LEU A 134 -16.90 19.10 4.00
N ARG A 135 -17.13 18.86 2.70
CA ARG A 135 -18.36 18.24 2.21
C ARG A 135 -18.61 16.86 2.84
N LEU A 136 -17.57 16.02 2.97
CA LEU A 136 -17.68 14.70 3.61
C LEU A 136 -18.18 14.77 5.06
N PHE A 137 -17.89 15.87 5.75
CA PHE A 137 -18.32 16.06 7.14
C PHE A 137 -19.65 16.79 7.30
N THR A 138 -20.14 17.48 6.26
CA THR A 138 -21.31 18.38 6.38
C THR A 138 -22.56 17.89 5.64
N GLU A 139 -22.43 17.15 4.54
CA GLU A 139 -23.57 16.93 3.65
C GLU A 139 -24.37 15.64 3.90
N ASP A 140 -23.82 14.64 4.55
CA ASP A 140 -24.44 13.33 4.47
C ASP A 140 -25.39 12.96 5.61
N GLY A 141 -25.74 13.80 6.57
CA GLY A 141 -26.78 13.48 7.56
C GLY A 141 -26.72 12.07 8.17
N ARG A 142 -25.79 11.25 7.70
CA ARG A 142 -25.34 10.01 8.28
C ARG A 142 -24.40 10.39 9.38
N GLU A 143 -24.50 9.75 10.53
CA GLU A 143 -23.65 9.96 11.70
C GLU A 143 -22.21 10.14 11.23
N GLY A 144 -21.74 11.39 11.29
CA GLY A 144 -20.65 11.89 10.48
C GLY A 144 -19.34 11.18 10.78
N TYR A 145 -18.57 10.98 9.74
CA TYR A 145 -17.16 10.63 9.91
C TYR A 145 -16.49 11.67 10.81
N ALA A 146 -15.77 11.22 11.82
CA ALA A 146 -14.93 12.14 12.57
C ALA A 146 -13.75 12.57 11.68
N MET A 147 -13.25 13.78 11.86
CA MET A 147 -12.05 14.24 11.14
C MET A 147 -10.87 13.27 11.31
N ALA A 148 -10.81 12.56 12.43
CA ALA A 148 -9.81 11.55 12.71
C ALA A 148 -9.89 10.32 11.78
N ASP A 149 -11.02 10.09 11.13
CA ASP A 149 -11.22 8.96 10.22
C ASP A 149 -10.81 9.29 8.77
N ALA A 150 -10.48 10.56 8.49
CA ALA A 150 -10.07 11.01 7.17
C ALA A 150 -8.54 11.01 7.05
N THR A 151 -8.05 10.44 5.94
CA THR A 151 -6.63 10.49 5.59
C THR A 151 -6.46 11.20 4.26
N PHE A 152 -5.67 12.26 4.25
CA PHE A 152 -5.30 12.99 3.05
C PHE A 152 -3.95 12.51 2.51
N LEU A 153 -3.96 11.91 1.33
CA LEU A 153 -2.76 11.49 0.62
C LEU A 153 -2.36 12.53 -0.41
N CYS A 154 -1.12 12.95 -0.41
CA CYS A 154 -0.60 13.94 -1.36
C CYS A 154 0.79 13.56 -1.85
N ASN A 155 1.13 14.04 -3.05
CA ASN A 155 2.44 13.79 -3.66
C ASN A 155 3.55 14.69 -3.13
N SER A 156 3.23 15.72 -2.35
CA SER A 156 4.22 16.60 -1.74
C SER A 156 3.77 17.10 -0.37
N ARG A 157 4.73 17.23 0.55
CA ARG A 157 4.49 17.77 1.89
C ARG A 157 3.95 19.21 1.86
N ALA A 158 4.39 20.01 0.88
CA ALA A 158 3.95 21.41 0.75
C ALA A 158 2.43 21.48 0.54
N VAL A 159 1.90 20.69 -0.41
CA VAL A 159 0.46 20.61 -0.66
C VAL A 159 -0.29 20.12 0.58
N GLY A 160 0.22 19.08 1.24
CA GLY A 160 -0.39 18.56 2.46
C GLY A 160 -0.51 19.61 3.57
N TYR A 161 0.56 20.36 3.83
CA TYR A 161 0.56 21.43 4.83
C TYR A 161 -0.41 22.57 4.50
N GLU A 162 -0.52 22.97 3.22
CA GLU A 162 -1.45 24.02 2.81
C GLU A 162 -2.91 23.59 2.96
N VAL A 163 -3.24 22.34 2.63
CA VAL A 163 -4.59 21.80 2.85
C VAL A 163 -4.93 21.78 4.34
N VAL A 164 -4.03 21.25 5.18
CA VAL A 164 -4.24 21.24 6.64
C VAL A 164 -4.39 22.65 7.19
N ARG A 165 -3.56 23.60 6.76
CA ARG A 165 -3.64 25.01 7.20
C ARG A 165 -4.97 25.67 6.82
N LYS A 166 -5.55 25.30 5.66
CA LYS A 166 -6.84 25.83 5.22
C LYS A 166 -8.03 25.22 5.96
N LEU A 167 -7.88 23.99 6.45
CA LEU A 167 -8.92 23.29 7.20
C LEU A 167 -8.99 23.72 8.68
N GLY A 168 -7.98 24.45 9.19
CA GLY A 168 -7.97 24.99 10.56
C GLY A 168 -6.95 24.38 11.46
#